data_dc5814bd2ee45218fcdce7ef7cf0b8a3
#
_entry.id   dc5814bd2ee45218fcdce7ef7cf0b8a3
#
_cell.length_a   1.000
_cell.length_b   1.000
_cell.length_c   1.000
_cell.angle_alpha   90.00
_cell.angle_beta   90.00
_cell.angle_gamma   90.00
#
_symmetry.space_group_name_H-M   'P 1'
#
loop_
_entity.id
_entity.type
_entity.pdbx_description
1 polymer ?
#
loop_
_entity_poly.entity_id
_entity_poly.type
_entity_poly.pdbx_seq_one_letter_code
_entity_poly.pdbx_strand_id
1 'polypeptide(L)'
;VKNLNLSGEIIADIFAGEIKKWNDPRIAAMNPNEALPDTDIIPVYRSDGSGTTFVFTDYLTKVSKNWAAKYGAGKSVNFPAGQAAKGNPGVAGIISQTKNSIGYVGSEYAFAQKIPFAKIENSRGEIIEPSSASISAAASGEMPADTRTSITNSDASGAYPISCFTWIIIYKEQNYSDRTKDQAVATLDLLKYILSDEAQSITKEVHYAPLPAKAK
;
A
#
# COMPACT_ATOMS: atom_id res chain seq x y z
N VAL A 1 -5.94 -18.29 7.72
CA VAL A 1 -5.24 -17.62 8.82
C VAL A 1 -5.66 -16.16 8.83
N LYS A 2 -5.87 -15.56 10.00
CA LYS A 2 -6.27 -14.16 10.14
C LYS A 2 -5.29 -13.47 11.11
N ASN A 3 -5.13 -12.17 10.96
CA ASN A 3 -4.34 -11.34 11.87
C ASN A 3 -2.86 -11.74 11.99
N LEU A 4 -2.24 -12.18 10.91
CA LEU A 4 -0.82 -12.52 10.89
C LEU A 4 0.07 -11.30 11.10
N ASN A 5 1.15 -11.50 11.83
CA ASN A 5 2.28 -10.59 11.90
C ASN A 5 3.31 -11.03 10.85
N LEU A 6 3.74 -10.11 10.01
CA LEU A 6 4.74 -10.38 8.96
C LEU A 6 5.82 -9.29 8.98
N SER A 7 7.07 -9.67 8.74
CA SER A 7 8.13 -8.71 8.43
C SER A 7 8.19 -8.43 6.92
N GLY A 8 8.84 -7.34 6.55
CA GLY A 8 9.05 -7.00 5.15
C GLY A 8 9.86 -8.04 4.38
N GLU A 9 10.85 -8.66 5.02
CA GLU A 9 11.65 -9.74 4.43
C GLU A 9 10.80 -10.97 4.15
N ILE A 10 9.94 -11.38 5.09
CA ILE A 10 9.02 -12.51 4.91
C ILE A 10 8.08 -12.24 3.73
N ILE A 11 7.51 -11.05 3.64
CA ILE A 11 6.63 -10.67 2.52
C ILE A 11 7.41 -10.72 1.19
N ALA A 12 8.61 -10.17 1.14
CA ALA A 12 9.45 -10.22 -0.04
C ALA A 12 9.74 -11.66 -0.48
N ASP A 13 10.08 -12.55 0.45
CA ASP A 13 10.37 -13.95 0.17
C ASP A 13 9.12 -14.75 -0.27
N ILE A 14 7.95 -14.41 0.25
CA ILE A 14 6.68 -14.99 -0.23
C ILE A 14 6.46 -14.61 -1.71
N PHE A 15 6.56 -13.34 -2.05
CA PHE A 15 6.34 -12.89 -3.42
C PHE A 15 7.51 -13.23 -4.38
N ALA A 16 8.70 -13.53 -3.85
CA ALA A 16 9.82 -14.09 -4.60
C ALA A 16 9.73 -15.63 -4.77
N GLY A 17 8.72 -16.29 -4.16
CA GLY A 17 8.55 -17.75 -4.22
C GLY A 17 9.57 -18.54 -3.40
N GLU A 18 10.29 -17.90 -2.49
CA GLU A 18 11.23 -18.53 -1.56
C GLU A 18 10.51 -19.13 -0.34
N ILE A 19 9.48 -18.44 0.19
CA ILE A 19 8.55 -18.98 1.18
C ILE A 19 7.29 -19.44 0.44
N LYS A 20 7.02 -20.75 0.53
CA LYS A 20 5.93 -21.38 -0.22
C LYS A 20 4.77 -21.86 0.63
N LYS A 21 4.97 -22.03 1.95
CA LYS A 21 3.97 -22.58 2.85
C LYS A 21 3.70 -21.66 4.03
N TRP A 22 2.45 -21.66 4.51
CA TRP A 22 2.07 -20.85 5.66
C TRP A 22 2.74 -21.27 6.96
N ASN A 23 3.10 -22.55 7.13
CA ASN A 23 3.83 -23.05 8.31
C ASN A 23 5.36 -22.90 8.20
N ASP A 24 5.87 -22.07 7.29
CA ASP A 24 7.31 -21.76 7.24
C ASP A 24 7.79 -21.29 8.63
N PRO A 25 8.93 -21.79 9.13
CA PRO A 25 9.44 -21.45 10.46
C PRO A 25 9.59 -19.93 10.70
N ARG A 26 9.87 -19.15 9.68
CA ARG A 26 10.00 -17.68 9.77
C ARG A 26 8.67 -17.01 10.04
N ILE A 27 7.57 -17.48 9.39
CA ILE A 27 6.21 -17.01 9.66
C ILE A 27 5.79 -17.46 11.07
N ALA A 28 6.05 -18.72 11.42
CA ALA A 28 5.70 -19.27 12.73
C ALA A 28 6.39 -18.52 13.88
N ALA A 29 7.65 -18.12 13.72
CA ALA A 29 8.40 -17.37 14.73
C ALA A 29 7.75 -16.00 15.06
N MET A 30 7.12 -15.35 14.09
CA MET A 30 6.40 -14.09 14.30
C MET A 30 4.96 -14.30 14.83
N ASN A 31 4.45 -15.54 14.79
CA ASN A 31 3.08 -15.89 15.13
C ASN A 31 3.01 -17.11 16.08
N PRO A 32 3.68 -17.08 17.24
CA PRO A 32 3.86 -18.28 18.09
C PRO A 32 2.55 -18.84 18.65
N ASN A 33 1.49 -18.05 18.68
CA ASN A 33 0.17 -18.45 19.19
C ASN A 33 -0.81 -18.87 18.08
N GLU A 34 -0.37 -18.88 16.82
CA GLU A 34 -1.22 -19.22 15.68
C GLU A 34 -0.92 -20.62 15.15
N ALA A 35 -1.96 -21.42 14.97
CA ALA A 35 -1.84 -22.72 14.30
C ALA A 35 -1.76 -22.53 12.78
N LEU A 36 -0.55 -22.43 12.25
CA LEU A 36 -0.32 -22.22 10.83
C LEU A 36 -0.49 -23.51 10.03
N PRO A 37 -1.30 -23.53 8.97
CA PRO A 37 -1.55 -24.74 8.19
C PRO A 37 -0.35 -25.12 7.31
N ASP A 38 -0.12 -26.42 7.12
CA ASP A 38 0.81 -26.92 6.11
C ASP A 38 0.18 -26.89 4.71
N THR A 39 -0.02 -25.67 4.20
CA THR A 39 -0.61 -25.42 2.89
C THR A 39 0.19 -24.39 2.12
N ASP A 40 0.15 -24.50 0.80
CA ASP A 40 0.86 -23.58 -0.08
C ASP A 40 0.25 -22.17 0.00
N ILE A 41 1.12 -21.16 -0.06
CA ILE A 41 0.75 -19.76 -0.18
C ILE A 41 0.52 -19.44 -1.66
N ILE A 42 -0.58 -18.75 -1.96
CA ILE A 42 -0.90 -18.29 -3.31
C ILE A 42 -0.77 -16.76 -3.36
N PRO A 43 0.38 -16.21 -3.82
CA PRO A 43 0.50 -14.78 -4.03
C PRO A 43 -0.47 -14.28 -5.12
N VAL A 44 -1.10 -13.13 -4.90
CA VAL A 44 -1.98 -12.49 -5.87
C VAL A 44 -1.46 -11.09 -6.17
N TYR A 45 -1.24 -10.79 -7.44
CA TYR A 45 -0.62 -9.56 -7.87
C TYR A 45 -1.33 -8.92 -9.08
N ARG A 46 -0.99 -7.68 -9.39
CA ARG A 46 -1.59 -6.91 -10.47
C ARG A 46 -1.03 -7.33 -11.83
N SER A 47 -1.92 -7.62 -12.79
CA SER A 47 -1.57 -7.91 -14.18
C SER A 47 -1.39 -6.66 -15.04
N ASP A 48 -1.87 -5.52 -14.56
CA ASP A 48 -1.81 -4.21 -15.24
C ASP A 48 -0.75 -3.31 -14.60
N GLY A 49 -0.32 -2.27 -15.32
CA GLY A 49 0.55 -1.23 -14.78
C GLY A 49 -0.14 -0.48 -13.62
N SER A 50 0.45 -0.53 -12.42
CA SER A 50 -0.23 -0.14 -11.19
C SER A 50 0.64 0.71 -10.26
N GLY A 51 0.09 1.83 -9.78
CA GLY A 51 0.68 2.60 -8.68
C GLY A 51 0.74 1.79 -7.39
N THR A 52 -0.26 0.94 -7.11
CA THR A 52 -0.27 0.05 -5.94
C THR A 52 0.87 -0.97 -6.01
N THR A 53 1.13 -1.54 -7.21
CA THR A 53 2.29 -2.41 -7.43
C THR A 53 3.61 -1.65 -7.21
N PHE A 54 3.70 -0.41 -7.69
CA PHE A 54 4.90 0.40 -7.47
C PHE A 54 5.17 0.62 -5.98
N VAL A 55 4.16 1.03 -5.20
CA VAL A 55 4.29 1.25 -3.76
C VAL A 55 4.70 -0.03 -3.03
N PHE A 56 4.06 -1.15 -3.34
CA PHE A 56 4.38 -2.43 -2.76
C PHE A 56 5.81 -2.88 -3.07
N THR A 57 6.23 -2.80 -4.32
CA THR A 57 7.57 -3.20 -4.74
C THR A 57 8.66 -2.22 -4.31
N ASP A 58 8.37 -0.92 -4.19
CA ASP A 58 9.25 0.06 -3.55
C ASP A 58 9.54 -0.30 -2.09
N TYR A 59 8.49 -0.65 -1.35
CA TYR A 59 8.64 -1.16 0.02
C TYR A 59 9.53 -2.41 0.06
N LEU A 60 9.24 -3.44 -0.76
CA LEU A 60 10.02 -4.68 -0.80
C LEU A 60 11.50 -4.43 -1.15
N THR A 61 11.76 -3.47 -2.04
CA THR A 61 13.13 -3.07 -2.41
C THR A 61 13.89 -2.43 -1.24
N LYS A 62 13.19 -1.71 -0.36
CA LYS A 62 13.79 -1.10 0.83
C LYS A 62 14.11 -2.10 1.93
N VAL A 63 13.32 -3.17 2.06
CA VAL A 63 13.42 -4.12 3.19
C VAL A 63 14.11 -5.43 2.82
N SER A 64 14.28 -5.75 1.54
CA SER A 64 14.93 -6.99 1.08
C SER A 64 15.96 -6.73 0.00
N LYS A 65 17.23 -6.99 0.33
CA LYS A 65 18.34 -6.90 -0.65
C LYS A 65 18.18 -7.91 -1.79
N ASN A 66 17.65 -9.11 -1.49
CA ASN A 66 17.39 -10.14 -2.48
C ASN A 66 16.32 -9.69 -3.48
N TRP A 67 15.21 -9.11 -2.98
CA TRP A 67 14.18 -8.52 -3.82
C TRP A 67 14.72 -7.38 -4.68
N ALA A 68 15.46 -6.45 -4.08
CA ALA A 68 16.05 -5.31 -4.77
C ALA A 68 16.95 -5.73 -5.93
N ALA A 69 17.78 -6.77 -5.74
CA ALA A 69 18.70 -7.28 -6.75
C ALA A 69 17.99 -8.03 -7.89
N LYS A 70 16.90 -8.78 -7.61
CA LYS A 70 16.25 -9.65 -8.59
C LYS A 70 15.09 -8.96 -9.33
N TYR A 71 14.30 -8.15 -8.63
CA TYR A 71 13.01 -7.65 -9.13
C TYR A 71 12.90 -6.12 -9.13
N GLY A 72 13.47 -5.45 -8.11
CA GLY A 72 13.41 -4.00 -7.95
C GLY A 72 12.00 -3.46 -7.72
N ALA A 73 11.83 -2.15 -7.92
CA ALA A 73 10.56 -1.44 -7.82
C ALA A 73 10.02 -1.07 -9.21
N GLY A 74 8.73 -1.25 -9.44
CA GLY A 74 8.10 -0.93 -10.72
C GLY A 74 6.58 -0.97 -10.70
N LYS A 75 5.95 -0.29 -11.67
CA LYS A 75 4.49 -0.37 -11.88
C LYS A 75 4.05 -1.74 -12.42
N SER A 76 4.99 -2.49 -12.98
CA SER A 76 4.85 -3.87 -13.45
C SER A 76 6.14 -4.60 -13.11
N VAL A 77 6.02 -5.75 -12.47
CA VAL A 77 7.12 -6.63 -12.07
C VAL A 77 6.77 -8.06 -12.49
N ASN A 78 7.76 -8.81 -12.94
CA ASN A 78 7.58 -10.22 -13.27
C ASN A 78 7.66 -11.05 -11.98
N PHE A 79 6.51 -11.26 -11.34
CA PHE A 79 6.43 -12.13 -10.18
C PHE A 79 6.64 -13.59 -10.58
N PRO A 80 7.49 -14.36 -9.86
CA PRO A 80 7.86 -15.72 -10.27
C PRO A 80 6.73 -16.75 -10.06
N ALA A 81 5.77 -16.46 -9.20
CA ALA A 81 4.67 -17.36 -8.85
C ALA A 81 3.43 -16.59 -8.42
N GLY A 82 2.27 -17.24 -8.44
CA GLY A 82 1.00 -16.68 -7.97
C GLY A 82 -0.02 -16.47 -9.10
N GLN A 83 -1.04 -15.68 -8.80
CA GLN A 83 -2.15 -15.37 -9.70
C GLN A 83 -2.18 -13.89 -10.04
N ALA A 84 -2.30 -13.59 -11.34
CA ALA A 84 -2.41 -12.23 -11.85
C ALA A 84 -3.88 -11.78 -11.90
N ALA A 85 -4.17 -10.55 -11.48
CA ALA A 85 -5.51 -9.98 -11.50
C ALA A 85 -5.49 -8.51 -11.95
N LYS A 86 -6.52 -8.09 -12.68
CA LYS A 86 -6.65 -6.72 -13.17
C LYS A 86 -7.27 -5.80 -12.12
N GLY A 87 -6.58 -4.72 -11.81
CA GLY A 87 -7.05 -3.71 -10.86
C GLY A 87 -7.08 -4.19 -9.40
N ASN A 88 -7.25 -3.27 -8.45
CA ASN A 88 -7.50 -3.62 -7.05
C ASN A 88 -8.76 -4.49 -6.86
N PRO A 89 -9.88 -4.24 -7.58
CA PRO A 89 -11.06 -5.10 -7.49
C PRO A 89 -10.77 -6.56 -7.88
N GLY A 90 -9.96 -6.79 -8.92
CA GLY A 90 -9.59 -8.14 -9.35
C GLY A 90 -8.75 -8.87 -8.30
N VAL A 91 -7.75 -8.21 -7.73
CA VAL A 91 -6.93 -8.79 -6.64
C VAL A 91 -7.80 -9.09 -5.42
N ALA A 92 -8.62 -8.13 -4.97
CA ALA A 92 -9.52 -8.33 -3.84
C ALA A 92 -10.52 -9.48 -4.07
N GLY A 93 -11.05 -9.59 -5.30
CA GLY A 93 -11.96 -10.66 -5.69
C GLY A 93 -11.31 -12.05 -5.60
N ILE A 94 -10.09 -12.20 -6.12
CA ILE A 94 -9.34 -13.48 -6.03
C ILE A 94 -9.06 -13.82 -4.56
N ILE A 95 -8.57 -12.87 -3.76
CA ILE A 95 -8.25 -13.11 -2.33
C ILE A 95 -9.50 -13.55 -1.56
N SER A 96 -10.66 -12.94 -1.83
CA SER A 96 -11.91 -13.28 -1.16
C SER A 96 -12.41 -14.70 -1.49
N GLN A 97 -12.07 -15.23 -2.67
CA GLN A 97 -12.53 -16.52 -3.17
C GLN A 97 -11.51 -17.65 -3.05
N THR A 98 -10.23 -17.31 -2.89
CA THR A 98 -9.13 -18.29 -2.90
C THR A 98 -8.56 -18.44 -1.49
N LYS A 99 -8.75 -19.62 -0.90
CA LYS A 99 -8.13 -19.95 0.40
C LYS A 99 -6.60 -19.91 0.27
N ASN A 100 -5.94 -19.55 1.35
CA ASN A 100 -4.48 -19.51 1.44
C ASN A 100 -3.80 -18.50 0.51
N SER A 101 -4.55 -17.56 -0.05
CA SER A 101 -4.00 -16.48 -0.87
C SER A 101 -3.52 -15.31 0.00
N ILE A 102 -2.55 -14.58 -0.53
CA ILE A 102 -2.06 -13.30 -0.02
C ILE A 102 -1.87 -12.35 -1.20
N GLY A 103 -2.22 -11.09 -1.03
CA GLY A 103 -2.04 -10.08 -2.07
C GLY A 103 -1.94 -8.67 -1.48
N TYR A 104 -1.83 -7.69 -2.35
CA TYR A 104 -1.79 -6.28 -1.99
C TYR A 104 -2.87 -5.50 -2.76
N VAL A 105 -3.56 -4.63 -2.05
CA VAL A 105 -4.61 -3.74 -2.56
C VAL A 105 -4.59 -2.43 -1.80
N GLY A 106 -5.26 -1.41 -2.31
CA GLY A 106 -5.58 -0.24 -1.51
C GLY A 106 -6.40 -0.63 -0.27
N SER A 107 -6.13 0.01 0.87
CA SER A 107 -6.79 -0.31 2.15
C SER A 107 -8.31 -0.18 2.08
N GLU A 108 -8.82 0.72 1.24
CA GLU A 108 -10.27 0.93 1.01
C GLU A 108 -10.96 -0.35 0.53
N TYR A 109 -10.30 -1.18 -0.30
CA TYR A 109 -10.85 -2.47 -0.74
C TYR A 109 -10.87 -3.50 0.38
N ALA A 110 -9.80 -3.57 1.16
CA ALA A 110 -9.71 -4.51 2.26
C ALA A 110 -10.76 -4.21 3.34
N PHE A 111 -10.91 -2.95 3.73
CA PHE A 111 -11.89 -2.53 4.72
C PHE A 111 -13.34 -2.67 4.23
N ALA A 112 -13.65 -2.20 3.02
CA ALA A 112 -14.99 -2.27 2.45
C ALA A 112 -15.49 -3.71 2.28
N GLN A 113 -14.61 -4.63 1.88
CA GLN A 113 -14.93 -6.04 1.67
C GLN A 113 -14.65 -6.93 2.90
N LYS A 114 -14.20 -6.34 4.02
CA LYS A 114 -13.84 -7.07 5.25
C LYS A 114 -12.81 -8.18 5.00
N ILE A 115 -11.87 -7.95 4.08
CA ILE A 115 -10.78 -8.88 3.81
C ILE A 115 -9.79 -8.81 4.99
N PRO A 116 -9.39 -9.95 5.57
CA PRO A 116 -8.36 -9.96 6.60
C PRO A 116 -7.04 -9.38 6.07
N PHE A 117 -6.35 -8.62 6.88
CA PHE A 117 -5.04 -8.06 6.56
C PHE A 117 -3.99 -8.48 7.57
N ALA A 118 -2.72 -8.46 7.16
CA ALA A 118 -1.60 -8.69 8.04
C ALA A 118 -1.20 -7.41 8.77
N LYS A 119 -0.72 -7.56 10.01
CA LYS A 119 0.07 -6.55 10.69
C LYS A 119 1.51 -6.67 10.21
N ILE A 120 2.16 -5.55 9.96
CA ILE A 120 3.50 -5.54 9.39
C ILE A 120 4.48 -4.87 10.35
N GLU A 121 5.63 -5.51 10.52
CA GLU A 121 6.74 -4.94 11.26
C GLU A 121 7.29 -3.74 10.48
N ASN A 122 7.36 -2.59 11.12
CA ASN A 122 7.92 -1.37 10.54
C ASN A 122 9.44 -1.28 10.76
N SER A 123 10.07 -0.22 10.25
CA SER A 123 11.52 0.02 10.37
C SER A 123 12.02 0.16 11.82
N ARG A 124 11.13 0.33 12.79
CA ARG A 124 11.43 0.42 14.22
C ARG A 124 11.22 -0.88 14.99
N GLY A 125 10.81 -1.97 14.30
CA GLY A 125 10.47 -3.25 14.94
C GLY A 125 9.07 -3.26 15.59
N GLU A 126 8.24 -2.27 15.33
CA GLU A 126 6.86 -2.21 15.83
C GLU A 126 5.93 -2.98 14.90
N ILE A 127 5.06 -3.83 15.45
CA ILE A 127 4.02 -4.56 14.68
C ILE A 127 2.81 -3.66 14.49
N ILE A 128 2.59 -3.18 13.28
CA ILE A 128 1.61 -2.14 12.97
C ILE A 128 0.45 -2.71 12.15
N GLU A 129 -0.77 -2.40 12.60
CA GLU A 129 -2.01 -2.66 11.89
C GLU A 129 -2.33 -1.50 10.93
N PRO A 130 -2.80 -1.76 9.69
CA PRO A 130 -3.22 -0.70 8.79
C PRO A 130 -4.46 0.02 9.35
N SER A 131 -4.35 1.32 9.49
CA SER A 131 -5.43 2.20 9.96
C SER A 131 -5.20 3.63 9.46
N SER A 132 -6.23 4.46 9.49
CA SER A 132 -6.08 5.89 9.16
C SER A 132 -4.98 6.56 10.00
N ALA A 133 -4.87 6.20 11.29
CA ALA A 133 -3.85 6.75 12.18
C ALA A 133 -2.43 6.29 11.79
N SER A 134 -2.23 4.99 11.55
CA SER A 134 -0.90 4.45 11.19
C SER A 134 -0.43 4.88 9.79
N ILE A 135 -1.37 5.07 8.85
CA ILE A 135 -1.07 5.63 7.53
C ILE A 135 -0.70 7.12 7.64
N SER A 136 -1.45 7.90 8.44
CA SER A 136 -1.10 9.31 8.71
C SER A 136 0.25 9.44 9.42
N ALA A 137 0.58 8.53 10.33
CA ALA A 137 1.89 8.48 10.98
C ALA A 137 3.02 8.31 9.96
N ALA A 138 2.85 7.46 8.95
CA ALA A 138 3.84 7.28 7.88
C ALA A 138 4.12 8.59 7.11
N ALA A 139 3.13 9.48 7.02
CA ALA A 139 3.23 10.76 6.32
C ALA A 139 3.73 11.92 7.21
N SER A 140 4.13 11.67 8.47
CA SER A 140 4.53 12.70 9.43
C SER A 140 5.95 13.25 9.21
N GLY A 141 6.75 12.62 8.34
CA GLY A 141 8.12 13.02 8.02
C GLY A 141 8.22 14.36 7.31
N GLU A 142 9.42 14.68 6.84
CA GLU A 142 9.65 15.91 6.07
C GLU A 142 8.97 15.84 4.71
N MET A 143 8.34 16.94 4.31
CA MET A 143 7.72 17.10 2.99
C MET A 143 8.56 18.09 2.17
N PRO A 144 9.18 17.66 1.05
CA PRO A 144 9.90 18.57 0.17
C PRO A 144 8.92 19.55 -0.50
N ALA A 145 9.42 20.72 -0.91
CA ALA A 145 8.60 21.79 -1.50
C ALA A 145 7.87 21.37 -2.79
N ASP A 146 8.42 20.41 -3.54
CA ASP A 146 7.78 19.83 -4.72
C ASP A 146 6.85 18.66 -4.40
N THR A 147 6.69 18.35 -3.12
CA THR A 147 5.88 17.28 -2.53
C THR A 147 6.25 15.85 -2.98
N ARG A 148 7.31 15.64 -3.79
CA ARG A 148 7.72 14.34 -4.32
C ARG A 148 8.48 13.55 -3.26
N THR A 149 7.78 12.72 -2.51
CA THR A 149 8.40 11.87 -1.51
C THR A 149 7.72 10.51 -1.45
N SER A 150 8.50 9.46 -1.14
CA SER A 150 7.97 8.15 -0.79
C SER A 150 7.90 8.02 0.72
N ILE A 151 6.77 7.55 1.23
CA ILE A 151 6.56 7.28 2.65
C ILE A 151 6.50 5.79 2.96
N THR A 152 6.89 4.93 2.01
CA THR A 152 7.08 3.50 2.26
C THR A 152 8.27 3.29 3.19
N ASN A 153 8.11 2.38 4.15
CA ASN A 153 9.11 2.09 5.19
C ASN A 153 9.54 3.33 5.99
N SER A 154 8.58 4.24 6.26
CA SER A 154 8.80 5.42 7.11
C SER A 154 9.37 5.01 8.48
N ASP A 155 10.29 5.82 9.00
CA ASP A 155 10.89 5.65 10.33
C ASP A 155 10.08 6.28 11.47
N ALA A 156 8.90 6.83 11.16
CA ALA A 156 8.01 7.38 12.17
C ALA A 156 7.42 6.28 13.05
N SER A 157 7.34 6.53 14.37
CA SER A 157 6.70 5.62 15.32
C SER A 157 5.23 5.42 14.96
N GLY A 158 4.75 4.19 15.03
CA GLY A 158 3.38 3.81 14.69
C GLY A 158 3.05 3.86 13.20
N ALA A 159 4.04 4.09 12.31
CA ALA A 159 3.83 4.16 10.88
C ALA A 159 3.57 2.79 10.26
N TYR A 160 2.48 2.67 9.46
CA TYR A 160 2.26 1.48 8.63
C TYR A 160 3.21 1.52 7.43
N PRO A 161 4.07 0.50 7.24
CA PRO A 161 5.21 0.63 6.35
C PRO A 161 4.88 0.63 4.85
N ILE A 162 3.70 0.13 4.43
CA ILE A 162 3.26 0.15 3.04
C ILE A 162 2.22 1.27 2.86
N SER A 163 2.69 2.51 2.95
CA SER A 163 1.85 3.71 2.83
C SER A 163 2.33 4.58 1.69
N CYS A 164 1.41 5.33 1.07
CA CYS A 164 1.74 6.27 0.01
C CYS A 164 0.76 7.46 -0.03
N PHE A 165 1.16 8.53 -0.71
CA PHE A 165 0.27 9.60 -1.09
C PHE A 165 -0.47 9.27 -2.39
N THR A 166 -1.67 9.82 -2.55
CA THR A 166 -2.35 9.92 -3.84
C THR A 166 -2.03 11.28 -4.45
N TRP A 167 -1.56 11.28 -5.70
CA TRP A 167 -1.10 12.46 -6.39
C TRP A 167 -2.12 12.93 -7.42
N ILE A 168 -2.44 14.23 -7.39
CA ILE A 168 -3.20 14.89 -8.43
C ILE A 168 -2.22 15.72 -9.27
N ILE A 169 -2.17 15.45 -10.56
CA ILE A 169 -1.31 16.17 -11.50
C ILE A 169 -2.17 17.11 -12.34
N ILE A 170 -1.78 18.38 -12.39
CA ILE A 170 -2.44 19.41 -13.21
C ILE A 170 -1.40 20.11 -14.06
N TYR A 171 -1.84 20.66 -15.18
CA TYR A 171 -1.00 21.58 -15.94
C TYR A 171 -0.79 22.88 -15.16
N LYS A 172 0.43 23.41 -15.17
CA LYS A 172 0.75 24.71 -14.56
C LYS A 172 -0.03 25.83 -15.20
N GLU A 173 -0.13 25.80 -16.53
CA GLU A 173 -0.94 26.74 -17.31
C GLU A 173 -2.30 26.11 -17.62
N GLN A 174 -3.37 26.82 -17.30
CA GLN A 174 -4.73 26.30 -17.36
C GLN A 174 -5.49 26.67 -18.63
N ASN A 175 -4.84 27.29 -19.62
CA ASN A 175 -5.42 27.74 -20.90
C ASN A 175 -5.28 26.71 -22.04
N TYR A 176 -5.33 25.42 -21.73
CA TYR A 176 -5.21 24.35 -22.72
C TYR A 176 -6.59 23.80 -23.15
N SER A 177 -6.65 23.23 -24.37
CA SER A 177 -7.85 22.55 -24.92
C SER A 177 -9.13 23.38 -24.84
N ASP A 178 -9.06 24.65 -25.23
CA ASP A 178 -10.19 25.60 -25.28
C ASP A 178 -10.92 25.79 -23.92
N ARG A 179 -10.23 25.52 -22.80
CA ARG A 179 -10.79 25.76 -21.47
C ARG A 179 -11.07 27.24 -21.25
N THR A 180 -12.25 27.50 -20.74
CA THR A 180 -12.60 28.87 -20.31
C THR A 180 -11.90 29.21 -18.97
N LYS A 181 -11.79 30.51 -18.70
CA LYS A 181 -11.27 31.00 -17.41
C LYS A 181 -12.10 30.46 -16.23
N ASP A 182 -13.42 30.39 -16.38
CA ASP A 182 -14.31 29.91 -15.32
C ASP A 182 -14.08 28.42 -15.01
N GLN A 183 -13.86 27.60 -16.03
CA GLN A 183 -13.49 26.19 -15.86
C GLN A 183 -12.14 26.03 -15.15
N ALA A 184 -11.16 26.88 -15.47
CA ALA A 184 -9.87 26.87 -14.81
C ALA A 184 -10.00 27.25 -13.32
N VAL A 185 -10.74 28.32 -13.02
CA VAL A 185 -11.03 28.75 -11.64
C VAL A 185 -11.76 27.66 -10.86
N ALA A 186 -12.82 27.08 -11.41
CA ALA A 186 -13.57 26.01 -10.77
C ALA A 186 -12.70 24.79 -10.44
N THR A 187 -11.75 24.43 -11.33
CA THR A 187 -10.79 23.35 -11.07
C THR A 187 -9.89 23.67 -9.88
N LEU A 188 -9.33 24.90 -9.83
CA LEU A 188 -8.46 25.31 -8.74
C LEU A 188 -9.22 25.39 -7.41
N ASP A 189 -10.46 25.85 -7.42
CA ASP A 189 -11.31 25.93 -6.24
C ASP A 189 -11.68 24.53 -5.73
N LEU A 190 -11.95 23.57 -6.62
CA LEU A 190 -12.12 22.16 -6.25
C LEU A 190 -10.85 21.60 -5.57
N LEU A 191 -9.66 21.88 -6.13
CA LEU A 191 -8.41 21.40 -5.52
C LEU A 191 -8.14 22.04 -4.16
N LYS A 192 -8.44 23.33 -3.99
CA LYS A 192 -8.38 23.99 -2.67
C LYS A 192 -9.37 23.37 -1.69
N TYR A 193 -10.59 23.07 -2.12
CA TYR A 193 -11.58 22.40 -1.28
C TYR A 193 -11.09 21.01 -0.85
N ILE A 194 -10.54 20.21 -1.77
CA ILE A 194 -9.97 18.89 -1.45
C ILE A 194 -8.92 18.97 -0.33
N LEU A 195 -8.13 20.05 -0.28
CA LEU A 195 -7.11 20.26 0.76
C LEU A 195 -7.67 20.88 2.05
N SER A 196 -8.94 21.30 2.09
CA SER A 196 -9.56 21.85 3.29
C SER A 196 -9.74 20.81 4.40
N ASP A 197 -9.84 21.25 5.65
CA ASP A 197 -10.05 20.34 6.79
C ASP A 197 -11.40 19.62 6.69
N GLU A 198 -12.42 20.28 6.13
CA GLU A 198 -13.73 19.70 5.87
C GLU A 198 -13.62 18.50 4.92
N ALA A 199 -13.04 18.69 3.72
CA ALA A 199 -12.88 17.60 2.75
C ALA A 199 -11.95 16.50 3.28
N GLN A 200 -10.89 16.85 4.00
CA GLN A 200 -9.99 15.87 4.61
C GLN A 200 -10.65 15.05 5.72
N SER A 201 -11.67 15.56 6.39
CA SER A 201 -12.44 14.79 7.38
C SER A 201 -13.22 13.63 6.74
N ILE A 202 -13.70 13.81 5.49
CA ILE A 202 -14.45 12.82 4.73
C ILE A 202 -13.58 11.60 4.35
N THR A 203 -12.25 11.80 4.23
CA THR A 203 -11.34 10.71 3.83
C THR A 203 -11.45 9.48 4.73
N LYS A 204 -11.71 9.67 6.03
CA LYS A 204 -11.87 8.58 7.00
C LYS A 204 -13.09 7.71 6.73
N GLU A 205 -14.18 8.29 6.21
CA GLU A 205 -15.42 7.57 5.89
C GLU A 205 -15.23 6.63 4.70
N VAL A 206 -14.29 6.96 3.81
CA VAL A 206 -13.95 6.15 2.64
C VAL A 206 -12.65 5.36 2.83
N HIS A 207 -12.23 5.18 4.06
CA HIS A 207 -11.05 4.38 4.45
C HIS A 207 -9.71 4.89 3.92
N TYR A 208 -9.59 6.21 3.71
CA TYR A 208 -8.31 6.88 3.46
C TYR A 208 -7.83 7.62 4.72
N ALA A 209 -6.57 7.98 4.73
CA ALA A 209 -5.99 8.82 5.78
C ALA A 209 -5.98 10.29 5.35
N PRO A 210 -6.32 11.24 6.24
CA PRO A 210 -6.19 12.65 5.93
C PRO A 210 -4.72 13.05 5.76
N LEU A 211 -4.49 14.06 4.91
CA LEU A 211 -3.17 14.63 4.74
C LEU A 211 -2.69 15.31 6.04
N PRO A 212 -1.41 15.16 6.39
CA PRO A 212 -0.83 15.94 7.49
C PRO A 212 -0.79 17.42 7.12
N ALA A 213 -0.80 18.30 8.13
CA ALA A 213 -0.81 19.76 7.92
C ALA A 213 0.34 20.26 7.01
N LYS A 214 1.50 19.62 7.05
CA LYS A 214 2.66 19.94 6.21
C LYS A 214 2.46 19.62 4.72
N ALA A 215 1.50 18.78 4.37
CA ALA A 215 1.22 18.35 2.99
C ALA A 215 0.05 19.12 2.36
N LYS A 216 -0.65 19.94 3.12
CA LYS A 216 -1.70 20.88 2.72
C LYS A 216 -1.09 22.22 2.34
#